data_38eb276c1d8e61f0d4b38f1dac3a2fc9
#
_entry.id   38eb276c1d8e61f0d4b38f1dac3a2fc9
#
_cell.length_a   1.000
_cell.length_b   1.000
_cell.length_c   1.000
_cell.angle_alpha   90.00
_cell.angle_beta   90.00
_cell.angle_gamma   90.00
#
_symmetry.space_group_name_H-M   'P 1'
#
loop_
_entity.id
_entity.type
_entity.pdbx_description
1 polymer ?
#
loop_
_entity_poly.entity_id
_entity_poly.type
_entity_poly.pdbx_seq_one_letter_code
_entity_poly.pdbx_strand_id
1 'polypeptide(L)'
;MKLNLFSKNIVMGILNATDDSFSGDGVGNNIDKALQLAKGFVDAGVDIVDVGGESTRPKSIYEGVNEVTSDEELSKVIPIIDAIRSNFDVTISIDSRKSDVAEEAIKHGANIINDISMLSYDENMIDLLKKTDNHYILTHNKKINTGKVIDQVVNDINKTINNLEKEGIDRKRIVIDPGFGFNKSIEQNIELHNNFTSEKFNNFPILIGTSKKSFLGEISNNKDIDSRTEISIASALDLKNKGANIFRMHDAILFKKIISYLDLLQ
;
A
#
# COMPACT_ATOMS: atom_id res chain seq x y z
N MET A 1 14.74 -10.56 11.14
CA MET A 1 15.34 -10.88 9.79
C MET A 1 14.87 -9.82 8.79
N LYS A 2 15.75 -9.17 8.00
CA LYS A 2 15.32 -8.12 7.06
C LYS A 2 14.52 -8.77 5.92
N LEU A 3 13.27 -8.38 5.71
CA LEU A 3 12.41 -8.92 4.64
C LEU A 3 13.00 -8.59 3.26
N ASN A 4 13.10 -9.59 2.39
CA ASN A 4 13.49 -9.38 1.00
C ASN A 4 12.25 -9.06 0.15
N LEU A 5 12.06 -7.81 -0.22
CA LEU A 5 10.90 -7.36 -1.00
C LEU A 5 10.86 -7.88 -2.45
N PHE A 6 11.93 -8.53 -2.92
CA PHE A 6 11.96 -9.26 -4.19
C PHE A 6 11.44 -10.71 -4.09
N SER A 7 11.13 -11.17 -2.88
CA SER A 7 10.52 -12.49 -2.68
C SER A 7 9.12 -12.54 -3.29
N LYS A 8 8.66 -13.75 -3.64
CA LYS A 8 7.30 -13.96 -4.13
C LYS A 8 6.31 -14.00 -2.97
N ASN A 9 5.06 -13.62 -3.25
CA ASN A 9 3.92 -13.83 -2.37
C ASN A 9 4.00 -13.13 -1.00
N ILE A 10 4.55 -11.90 -0.98
CA ILE A 10 4.55 -11.04 0.19
C ILE A 10 3.15 -10.48 0.42
N VAL A 11 2.62 -10.65 1.62
CA VAL A 11 1.31 -10.12 2.02
C VAL A 11 1.51 -8.96 2.99
N MET A 12 0.91 -7.83 2.67
CA MET A 12 0.88 -6.61 3.47
C MET A 12 -0.54 -6.42 4.03
N GLY A 13 -0.69 -6.53 5.34
CA GLY A 13 -1.96 -6.33 6.04
C GLY A 13 -2.19 -4.88 6.38
N ILE A 14 -3.38 -4.37 6.05
CA ILE A 14 -3.78 -2.99 6.31
C ILE A 14 -4.23 -2.84 7.76
N LEU A 15 -3.65 -1.88 8.49
CA LEU A 15 -4.05 -1.48 9.82
C LEU A 15 -4.34 0.02 9.82
N ASN A 16 -5.63 0.38 9.75
CA ASN A 16 -6.08 1.77 9.73
C ASN A 16 -6.27 2.30 11.15
N ALA A 17 -5.43 3.26 11.56
CA ALA A 17 -5.52 4.01 12.82
C ALA A 17 -6.54 5.16 12.73
N THR A 18 -7.66 4.96 12.04
CA THR A 18 -8.75 5.94 11.89
C THR A 18 -10.01 5.39 12.51
N ASP A 19 -10.83 6.27 13.11
CA ASP A 19 -12.11 5.89 13.72
C ASP A 19 -13.13 5.46 12.64
N ASP A 20 -12.96 5.96 11.42
CA ASP A 20 -13.84 5.74 10.29
C ASP A 20 -13.03 5.26 9.07
N SER A 21 -12.61 3.98 9.07
CA SER A 21 -11.97 3.38 7.90
C SER A 21 -13.01 3.11 6.80
N PHE A 22 -12.55 3.14 5.54
CA PHE A 22 -13.38 2.85 4.36
C PHE A 22 -14.05 1.47 4.43
N SER A 23 -13.42 0.50 5.07
CA SER A 23 -13.83 -0.90 5.21
C SER A 23 -14.46 -1.23 6.57
N GLY A 24 -14.68 -0.24 7.45
CA GLY A 24 -15.25 -0.46 8.78
C GLY A 24 -14.30 -1.15 9.78
N ASP A 25 -13.06 -1.42 9.38
CA ASP A 25 -12.04 -2.14 10.16
C ASP A 25 -11.04 -1.22 10.87
N GLY A 26 -11.34 0.10 10.94
CA GLY A 26 -10.51 1.05 11.67
C GLY A 26 -10.38 0.70 13.15
N VAL A 27 -9.17 0.81 13.68
CA VAL A 27 -8.88 0.58 15.09
C VAL A 27 -8.98 1.85 15.92
N GLY A 28 -9.03 3.03 15.26
CA GLY A 28 -8.99 4.32 15.95
C GLY A 28 -7.77 4.44 16.85
N ASN A 29 -7.94 5.06 18.01
CA ASN A 29 -6.91 5.15 19.04
C ASN A 29 -6.87 3.93 19.98
N ASN A 30 -7.52 2.81 19.62
CA ASN A 30 -7.58 1.61 20.46
C ASN A 30 -6.36 0.72 20.20
N ILE A 31 -5.33 0.88 21.01
CA ILE A 31 -4.06 0.13 20.92
C ILE A 31 -4.29 -1.38 21.10
N ASP A 32 -5.20 -1.80 21.99
CA ASP A 32 -5.47 -3.24 22.21
C ASP A 32 -6.08 -3.87 20.97
N LYS A 33 -7.02 -3.18 20.31
CA LYS A 33 -7.60 -3.63 19.03
C LYS A 33 -6.54 -3.70 17.93
N ALA A 34 -5.65 -2.69 17.85
CA ALA A 34 -4.54 -2.67 16.90
C ALA A 34 -3.58 -3.84 17.13
N LEU A 35 -3.20 -4.11 18.40
CA LEU A 35 -2.35 -5.25 18.76
C LEU A 35 -3.01 -6.59 18.47
N GLN A 36 -4.32 -6.72 18.72
CA GLN A 36 -5.05 -7.95 18.41
C GLN A 36 -5.07 -8.22 16.90
N LEU A 37 -5.27 -7.19 16.07
CA LEU A 37 -5.23 -7.30 14.62
C LEU A 37 -3.81 -7.65 14.14
N ALA A 38 -2.78 -6.93 14.63
CA ALA A 38 -1.39 -7.19 14.30
C ALA A 38 -0.95 -8.60 14.71
N LYS A 39 -1.39 -9.08 15.89
CA LYS A 39 -1.17 -10.46 16.32
C LYS A 39 -1.80 -11.47 15.35
N GLY A 40 -3.02 -11.22 14.92
CA GLY A 40 -3.68 -12.06 13.91
C GLY A 40 -2.90 -12.11 12.59
N PHE A 41 -2.34 -10.99 12.16
CA PHE A 41 -1.47 -10.93 10.98
C PHE A 41 -0.20 -11.77 11.18
N VAL A 42 0.50 -11.57 12.30
CA VAL A 42 1.74 -12.31 12.61
C VAL A 42 1.48 -13.81 12.73
N ASP A 43 0.45 -14.22 13.45
CA ASP A 43 0.07 -15.63 13.63
C ASP A 43 -0.30 -16.31 12.29
N ALA A 44 -0.84 -15.56 11.34
CA ALA A 44 -1.17 -16.06 10.00
C ALA A 44 0.03 -16.02 9.04
N GLY A 45 1.18 -15.45 9.46
CA GLY A 45 2.37 -15.31 8.64
C GLY A 45 2.30 -14.19 7.61
N VAL A 46 1.49 -13.14 7.85
CA VAL A 46 1.50 -11.90 7.06
C VAL A 46 2.87 -11.23 7.23
N ASP A 47 3.44 -10.74 6.14
CA ASP A 47 4.85 -10.35 6.07
C ASP A 47 5.08 -8.88 6.50
N ILE A 48 4.10 -8.01 6.26
CA ILE A 48 4.17 -6.58 6.51
C ILE A 48 2.88 -6.11 7.18
N VAL A 49 2.98 -5.29 8.22
CA VAL A 49 1.85 -4.54 8.79
C VAL A 49 1.94 -3.09 8.30
N ASP A 50 0.95 -2.61 7.58
CA ASP A 50 0.90 -1.28 7.00
C ASP A 50 -0.01 -0.37 7.84
N VAL A 51 0.60 0.54 8.60
CA VAL A 51 -0.09 1.41 9.56
C VAL A 51 -0.38 2.76 8.90
N GLY A 52 -1.66 3.13 8.84
CA GLY A 52 -2.10 4.41 8.26
C GLY A 52 -2.96 5.22 9.22
N GLY A 53 -2.66 6.52 9.36
CA GLY A 53 -3.37 7.47 10.25
C GLY A 53 -4.34 8.41 9.52
N GLU A 54 -4.31 8.44 8.19
CA GLU A 54 -5.16 9.27 7.35
C GLU A 54 -5.98 8.40 6.40
N SER A 55 -7.31 8.64 6.31
CA SER A 55 -8.15 7.99 5.31
C SER A 55 -7.95 8.63 3.95
N THR A 56 -7.50 7.86 2.96
CA THR A 56 -7.22 8.33 1.60
C THR A 56 -8.42 8.31 0.68
N ARG A 57 -9.63 8.48 1.23
CA ARG A 57 -10.88 8.53 0.46
C ARG A 57 -10.86 9.69 -0.54
N PRO A 58 -11.27 9.48 -1.81
CA PRO A 58 -11.40 10.58 -2.75
C PRO A 58 -12.40 11.61 -2.23
N LYS A 59 -11.94 12.85 -2.01
CA LYS A 59 -12.78 13.99 -1.55
C LYS A 59 -13.99 14.23 -2.48
N SER A 60 -13.92 13.82 -3.74
CA SER A 60 -15.00 13.94 -4.72
C SER A 60 -16.18 12.99 -4.49
N ILE A 61 -16.02 11.97 -3.65
CA ILE A 61 -17.05 10.94 -3.41
C ILE A 61 -17.61 11.06 -1.97
N TYR A 62 -16.83 11.63 -1.04
CA TYR A 62 -17.19 11.71 0.37
C TYR A 62 -17.07 13.15 0.88
N GLU A 63 -18.22 13.77 1.22
CA GLU A 63 -18.26 15.08 1.88
C GLU A 63 -17.73 14.96 3.30
N GLY A 64 -16.92 15.93 3.74
CA GLY A 64 -16.50 16.06 5.14
C GLY A 64 -15.16 15.38 5.51
N VAL A 65 -14.40 14.84 4.56
CA VAL A 65 -13.02 14.37 4.85
C VAL A 65 -12.10 15.58 4.98
N ASN A 66 -11.82 15.98 6.22
CA ASN A 66 -10.81 16.99 6.52
C ASN A 66 -9.42 16.39 6.31
N GLU A 67 -8.49 17.22 5.88
CA GLU A 67 -7.08 16.85 5.84
C GLU A 67 -6.57 16.72 7.28
N VAL A 68 -5.99 15.56 7.60
CA VAL A 68 -5.43 15.30 8.92
C VAL A 68 -4.08 16.02 9.01
N THR A 69 -3.84 16.77 10.07
CA THR A 69 -2.53 17.41 10.31
C THR A 69 -1.47 16.36 10.65
N SER A 70 -0.18 16.71 10.51
CA SER A 70 0.91 15.81 10.90
C SER A 70 0.81 15.41 12.38
N ASP A 71 0.52 16.35 13.27
CA ASP A 71 0.39 16.09 14.71
C ASP A 71 -0.76 15.12 15.01
N GLU A 72 -1.90 15.29 14.35
CA GLU A 72 -3.03 14.39 14.49
C GLU A 72 -2.70 12.99 13.97
N GLU A 73 -2.02 12.88 12.84
CA GLU A 73 -1.60 11.59 12.26
C GLU A 73 -0.57 10.91 13.17
N LEU A 74 0.46 11.62 13.63
CA LEU A 74 1.46 11.14 14.58
C LEU A 74 0.83 10.62 15.87
N SER A 75 -0.12 11.35 16.43
CA SER A 75 -0.81 10.96 17.67
C SER A 75 -1.52 9.61 17.56
N LYS A 76 -1.89 9.19 16.34
CA LYS A 76 -2.56 7.91 16.06
C LYS A 76 -1.57 6.81 15.74
N VAL A 77 -0.60 7.07 14.85
CA VAL A 77 0.25 6.00 14.29
C VAL A 77 1.40 5.63 15.22
N ILE A 78 2.01 6.58 15.92
CA ILE A 78 3.20 6.30 16.74
C ILE A 78 2.92 5.35 17.90
N PRO A 79 1.86 5.54 18.71
CA PRO A 79 1.55 4.58 19.79
C PRO A 79 1.29 3.16 19.29
N ILE A 80 0.71 3.02 18.08
CA ILE A 80 0.45 1.73 17.45
C ILE A 80 1.76 1.09 16.97
N ILE A 81 2.63 1.85 16.30
CA ILE A 81 3.94 1.36 15.84
C ILE A 81 4.77 0.88 17.01
N ASP A 82 4.85 1.66 18.10
CA ASP A 82 5.56 1.30 19.33
C ASP A 82 5.03 0.00 19.95
N ALA A 83 3.70 -0.11 20.01
CA ALA A 83 3.05 -1.29 20.56
C ALA A 83 3.34 -2.53 19.70
N ILE A 84 3.25 -2.42 18.36
CA ILE A 84 3.56 -3.53 17.45
C ILE A 84 5.03 -3.92 17.58
N ARG A 85 5.95 -2.95 17.57
CA ARG A 85 7.39 -3.19 17.63
C ARG A 85 7.83 -3.82 18.94
N SER A 86 7.19 -3.46 20.04
CA SER A 86 7.47 -4.03 21.37
C SER A 86 7.02 -5.48 21.52
N ASN A 87 6.04 -5.93 20.72
CA ASN A 87 5.43 -7.25 20.86
C ASN A 87 5.78 -8.22 19.71
N PHE A 88 6.16 -7.72 18.52
CA PHE A 88 6.32 -8.57 17.34
C PHE A 88 7.57 -8.19 16.52
N ASP A 89 8.28 -9.22 16.02
CA ASP A 89 9.33 -9.04 15.00
C ASP A 89 8.71 -9.16 13.60
N VAL A 90 7.98 -8.12 13.19
CA VAL A 90 7.33 -8.03 11.89
C VAL A 90 7.79 -6.77 11.15
N THR A 91 7.81 -6.78 9.83
CA THR A 91 8.08 -5.57 9.05
C THR A 91 6.91 -4.60 9.17
N ILE A 92 7.20 -3.34 9.52
CA ILE A 92 6.21 -2.27 9.65
C ILE A 92 6.37 -1.30 8.47
N SER A 93 5.27 -0.99 7.83
CA SER A 93 5.14 0.09 6.85
C SER A 93 4.34 1.24 7.45
N ILE A 94 4.70 2.47 7.16
CA ILE A 94 3.91 3.66 7.44
C ILE A 94 3.24 4.14 6.15
N ASP A 95 1.89 4.12 6.11
CA ASP A 95 1.09 4.67 5.02
C ASP A 95 0.87 6.17 5.27
N SER A 96 1.79 6.98 4.80
CA SER A 96 1.75 8.43 4.89
C SER A 96 2.45 9.10 3.72
N ARG A 97 1.90 10.24 3.30
CA ARG A 97 2.46 11.13 2.28
C ARG A 97 3.22 12.32 2.87
N LYS A 98 3.32 12.40 4.21
CA LYS A 98 3.98 13.47 4.96
C LYS A 98 5.36 12.99 5.42
N SER A 99 6.40 13.74 5.10
CA SER A 99 7.78 13.37 5.41
C SER A 99 8.09 13.38 6.90
N ASP A 100 7.51 14.31 7.65
CA ASP A 100 7.65 14.41 9.11
C ASP A 100 7.01 13.22 9.83
N VAL A 101 5.83 12.78 9.38
CA VAL A 101 5.17 11.57 9.89
C VAL A 101 6.01 10.33 9.57
N ALA A 102 6.49 10.22 8.33
CA ALA A 102 7.34 9.10 7.93
C ALA A 102 8.66 9.08 8.71
N GLU A 103 9.31 10.24 8.92
CA GLU A 103 10.55 10.35 9.68
C GLU A 103 10.37 9.88 11.14
N GLU A 104 9.30 10.31 11.78
CA GLU A 104 9.04 9.92 13.16
C GLU A 104 8.67 8.42 13.26
N ALA A 105 7.85 7.92 12.33
CA ALA A 105 7.54 6.49 12.27
C ALA A 105 8.79 5.62 12.09
N ILE A 106 9.78 6.07 11.30
CA ILE A 106 11.07 5.38 11.13
C ILE A 106 11.85 5.34 12.46
N LYS A 107 11.91 6.44 13.21
CA LYS A 107 12.56 6.48 14.53
C LYS A 107 11.93 5.50 15.51
N HIS A 108 10.63 5.24 15.37
CA HIS A 108 9.86 4.28 16.16
C HIS A 108 9.87 2.85 15.57
N GLY A 109 10.57 2.61 14.48
CA GLY A 109 10.84 1.27 13.97
C GLY A 109 10.08 0.88 12.71
N ALA A 110 9.46 1.82 11.99
CA ALA A 110 8.96 1.55 10.64
C ALA A 110 10.13 1.25 9.68
N ASN A 111 9.92 0.31 8.78
CA ASN A 111 10.93 -0.19 7.84
C ASN A 111 10.68 0.29 6.41
N ILE A 112 9.43 0.62 6.08
CA ILE A 112 8.95 0.97 4.75
C ILE A 112 8.14 2.27 4.85
N ILE A 113 8.33 3.16 3.88
CA ILE A 113 7.46 4.31 3.65
C ILE A 113 6.53 3.96 2.50
N ASN A 114 5.22 3.99 2.73
CA ASN A 114 4.20 3.78 1.70
C ASN A 114 3.56 5.14 1.35
N ASP A 115 4.09 5.78 0.31
CA ASP A 115 3.60 7.10 -0.15
C ASP A 115 2.71 6.95 -1.37
N ILE A 116 1.42 7.18 -1.17
CA ILE A 116 0.42 7.15 -2.24
C ILE A 116 0.36 8.42 -3.09
N SER A 117 1.20 9.42 -2.80
CA SER A 117 1.17 10.72 -3.51
C SER A 117 2.06 10.78 -4.74
N MET A 118 2.94 9.79 -4.94
CA MET A 118 3.98 9.82 -5.98
C MET A 118 4.94 11.00 -5.80
N LEU A 119 5.33 11.34 -4.56
CA LEU A 119 6.18 12.50 -4.20
C LEU A 119 5.58 13.86 -4.57
N SER A 120 4.27 13.93 -4.79
CA SER A 120 3.64 15.20 -5.20
C SER A 120 3.03 15.99 -4.05
N TYR A 121 3.00 15.42 -2.85
CA TYR A 121 2.39 16.05 -1.69
C TYR A 121 3.41 16.84 -0.84
N ASP A 122 4.54 16.21 -0.53
CA ASP A 122 5.58 16.78 0.31
C ASP A 122 6.94 16.65 -0.35
N GLU A 123 7.54 17.79 -0.74
CA GLU A 123 8.84 17.85 -1.40
C GLU A 123 9.99 17.40 -0.49
N ASN A 124 9.84 17.49 0.84
CA ASN A 124 10.84 17.04 1.83
C ASN A 124 10.95 15.51 1.89
N MET A 125 10.01 14.77 1.31
CA MET A 125 10.09 13.30 1.27
C MET A 125 11.37 12.81 0.58
N ILE A 126 11.83 13.50 -0.46
CA ILE A 126 13.10 13.17 -1.14
C ILE A 126 14.29 13.35 -0.19
N ASP A 127 14.31 14.42 0.60
CA ASP A 127 15.38 14.66 1.56
C ASP A 127 15.38 13.64 2.71
N LEU A 128 14.22 13.17 3.13
CA LEU A 128 14.10 12.06 4.07
C LEU A 128 14.68 10.77 3.46
N LEU A 129 14.34 10.45 2.22
CA LEU A 129 14.84 9.26 1.53
C LEU A 129 16.37 9.28 1.35
N LYS A 130 17.00 10.45 1.21
CA LYS A 130 18.46 10.61 1.17
C LYS A 130 19.12 10.32 2.52
N LYS A 131 18.46 10.64 3.61
CA LYS A 131 18.98 10.51 4.99
C LYS A 131 18.77 9.12 5.59
N THR A 132 17.93 8.29 4.97
CA THR A 132 17.53 6.98 5.50
C THR A 132 17.78 5.87 4.49
N ASP A 133 17.83 4.61 4.95
CA ASP A 133 17.97 3.41 4.12
C ASP A 133 16.67 2.60 4.02
N ASN A 134 15.54 3.21 4.39
CA ASN A 134 14.23 2.58 4.37
C ASN A 134 13.77 2.30 2.95
N HIS A 135 12.94 1.26 2.79
CA HIS A 135 12.26 1.01 1.53
C HIS A 135 11.16 2.05 1.30
N TYR A 136 10.89 2.33 0.03
CA TYR A 136 9.91 3.31 -0.39
C TYR A 136 8.98 2.71 -1.43
N ILE A 137 7.65 2.76 -1.16
CA ILE A 137 6.63 2.37 -2.11
C ILE A 137 6.21 3.61 -2.88
N LEU A 138 6.48 3.57 -4.19
CA LEU A 138 6.14 4.62 -5.15
C LEU A 138 4.82 4.27 -5.81
N THR A 139 3.73 4.89 -5.37
CA THR A 139 2.39 4.67 -5.94
C THR A 139 2.11 5.65 -7.07
N HIS A 140 1.73 5.14 -8.24
CA HIS A 140 1.27 5.98 -9.35
C HIS A 140 -0.07 6.63 -9.05
N ASN A 141 -0.06 7.94 -8.82
CA ASN A 141 -1.25 8.73 -8.46
C ASN A 141 -1.41 9.96 -9.37
N LYS A 142 -1.33 9.76 -10.67
CA LYS A 142 -1.57 10.83 -11.67
C LYS A 142 -2.78 10.50 -12.53
N LYS A 143 -3.43 11.55 -13.04
CA LYS A 143 -4.49 11.40 -14.04
C LYS A 143 -3.94 10.84 -15.34
N ILE A 144 -4.66 9.91 -15.92
CA ILE A 144 -4.37 9.39 -17.26
C ILE A 144 -5.06 10.30 -18.27
N ASN A 145 -4.28 10.92 -19.16
CA ASN A 145 -4.80 11.93 -20.08
C ASN A 145 -5.03 11.37 -21.48
N THR A 146 -4.09 10.61 -22.02
CA THR A 146 -4.15 10.11 -23.42
C THR A 146 -3.36 8.81 -23.56
N GLY A 147 -3.73 8.00 -24.57
CA GLY A 147 -3.00 6.77 -24.91
C GLY A 147 -3.37 5.58 -24.03
N LYS A 148 -2.56 4.53 -24.10
CA LYS A 148 -2.75 3.34 -23.28
C LYS A 148 -2.38 3.62 -21.83
N VAL A 149 -3.26 3.22 -20.91
CA VAL A 149 -3.09 3.47 -19.45
C VAL A 149 -1.77 2.91 -18.94
N ILE A 150 -1.47 1.66 -19.29
CA ILE A 150 -0.25 1.00 -18.81
C ILE A 150 1.02 1.73 -19.27
N ASP A 151 1.05 2.22 -20.51
CA ASP A 151 2.24 2.87 -21.05
C ASP A 151 2.47 4.25 -20.38
N GLN A 152 1.39 5.00 -20.08
CA GLN A 152 1.50 6.23 -19.31
C GLN A 152 1.95 5.96 -17.86
N VAL A 153 1.37 4.97 -17.19
CA VAL A 153 1.77 4.56 -15.83
C VAL A 153 3.26 4.21 -15.78
N VAL A 154 3.74 3.38 -16.71
CA VAL A 154 5.16 2.98 -16.79
C VAL A 154 6.07 4.19 -17.05
N ASN A 155 5.69 5.08 -17.97
CA ASN A 155 6.48 6.27 -18.30
C ASN A 155 6.57 7.22 -17.10
N ASP A 156 5.46 7.49 -16.41
CA ASP A 156 5.43 8.37 -15.25
C ASP A 156 6.28 7.82 -14.10
N ILE A 157 6.16 6.51 -13.82
CA ILE A 157 6.96 5.81 -12.80
C ILE A 157 8.45 5.87 -13.16
N ASN A 158 8.83 5.50 -14.38
CA ASN A 158 10.24 5.54 -14.80
C ASN A 158 10.83 6.94 -14.71
N LYS A 159 10.06 7.98 -15.07
CA LYS A 159 10.50 9.37 -14.92
C LYS A 159 10.78 9.73 -13.45
N THR A 160 9.91 9.29 -12.55
CA THR A 160 10.07 9.55 -11.11
C THR A 160 11.26 8.76 -10.56
N ILE A 161 11.42 7.48 -10.91
CA ILE A 161 12.57 6.66 -10.50
C ILE A 161 13.90 7.28 -10.99
N ASN A 162 13.97 7.71 -12.26
CA ASN A 162 15.17 8.34 -12.78
C ASN A 162 15.53 9.64 -12.02
N ASN A 163 14.54 10.37 -11.52
CA ASN A 163 14.79 11.53 -10.67
C ASN A 163 15.30 11.11 -9.29
N LEU A 164 14.72 10.08 -8.67
CA LEU A 164 15.20 9.56 -7.39
C LEU A 164 16.64 9.02 -7.47
N GLU A 165 16.99 8.32 -8.56
CA GLU A 165 18.37 7.85 -8.78
C GLU A 165 19.36 9.02 -8.94
N LYS A 166 18.98 10.11 -9.62
CA LYS A 166 19.79 11.33 -9.73
C LYS A 166 20.01 12.00 -8.38
N GLU A 167 19.05 11.90 -7.48
CA GLU A 167 19.15 12.37 -6.09
C GLU A 167 19.94 11.41 -5.19
N GLY A 168 20.47 10.30 -5.73
CA GLY A 168 21.31 9.35 -5.01
C GLY A 168 20.54 8.24 -4.28
N ILE A 169 19.24 8.10 -4.52
CA ILE A 169 18.43 7.04 -3.89
C ILE A 169 18.62 5.73 -4.64
N ASP A 170 19.03 4.68 -3.92
CA ASP A 170 19.24 3.35 -4.51
C ASP A 170 17.91 2.75 -4.99
N ARG A 171 17.84 2.41 -6.28
CA ARG A 171 16.67 1.77 -6.90
C ARG A 171 16.24 0.47 -6.20
N LYS A 172 17.16 -0.24 -5.55
CA LYS A 172 16.86 -1.47 -4.79
C LYS A 172 15.94 -1.24 -3.59
N ARG A 173 15.81 0.00 -3.17
CA ARG A 173 14.90 0.40 -2.07
C ARG A 173 13.49 0.71 -2.55
N ILE A 174 13.27 0.82 -3.87
CA ILE A 174 12.00 1.25 -4.46
C ILE A 174 11.13 0.03 -4.76
N VAL A 175 9.88 0.10 -4.30
CA VAL A 175 8.77 -0.79 -4.67
C VAL A 175 7.80 0.02 -5.52
N ILE A 176 7.28 -0.55 -6.58
CA ILE A 176 6.33 0.13 -7.46
C ILE A 176 4.90 -0.32 -7.11
N ASP A 177 3.99 0.65 -6.95
CA ASP A 177 2.54 0.42 -7.02
C ASP A 177 1.99 1.09 -8.28
N PRO A 178 1.42 0.35 -9.24
CA PRO A 178 0.78 0.93 -10.44
C PRO A 178 -0.43 1.82 -10.13
N GLY A 179 -0.90 1.83 -8.88
CA GLY A 179 -1.89 2.75 -8.38
C GLY A 179 -3.30 2.46 -8.86
N PHE A 180 -3.76 1.22 -8.75
CA PHE A 180 -5.16 0.87 -8.99
C PHE A 180 -6.09 1.70 -8.09
N GLY A 181 -7.14 2.28 -8.68
CA GLY A 181 -8.12 3.11 -7.98
C GLY A 181 -7.67 4.55 -7.68
N PHE A 182 -6.43 4.93 -7.99
CA PHE A 182 -5.93 6.30 -7.81
C PHE A 182 -6.00 7.09 -9.12
N ASN A 183 -6.78 8.18 -9.14
CA ASN A 183 -6.93 9.09 -10.28
C ASN A 183 -7.15 8.40 -11.65
N LYS A 184 -7.82 7.26 -11.64
CA LYS A 184 -8.17 6.46 -12.81
C LYS A 184 -9.66 6.17 -12.82
N SER A 185 -10.30 6.27 -13.99
CA SER A 185 -11.70 5.84 -14.17
C SER A 185 -11.82 4.31 -14.02
N ILE A 186 -13.04 3.80 -13.99
CA ILE A 186 -13.33 2.36 -13.95
C ILE A 186 -12.71 1.68 -15.17
N GLU A 187 -12.95 2.23 -16.38
CA GLU A 187 -12.44 1.71 -17.65
C GLU A 187 -10.90 1.71 -17.66
N GLN A 188 -10.28 2.78 -17.11
CA GLN A 188 -8.83 2.88 -17.00
C GLN A 188 -8.26 1.85 -16.02
N ASN A 189 -8.95 1.55 -14.92
CA ASN A 189 -8.55 0.48 -14.00
C ASN A 189 -8.67 -0.90 -14.65
N ILE A 190 -9.74 -1.15 -15.43
CA ILE A 190 -9.92 -2.39 -16.20
C ILE A 190 -8.81 -2.53 -17.25
N GLU A 191 -8.52 -1.46 -18.00
CA GLU A 191 -7.45 -1.45 -19.00
C GLU A 191 -6.08 -1.72 -18.36
N LEU A 192 -5.78 -1.06 -17.23
CA LEU A 192 -4.56 -1.30 -16.47
C LEU A 192 -4.44 -2.75 -16.01
N HIS A 193 -5.52 -3.30 -15.44
CA HIS A 193 -5.58 -4.68 -14.97
C HIS A 193 -5.32 -5.69 -16.10
N ASN A 194 -5.97 -5.49 -17.24
CA ASN A 194 -5.87 -6.40 -18.39
C ASN A 194 -4.47 -6.38 -19.02
N ASN A 195 -3.83 -5.21 -19.09
CA ASN A 195 -2.54 -5.01 -19.74
C ASN A 195 -1.35 -5.01 -18.77
N PHE A 196 -1.60 -5.21 -17.48
CA PHE A 196 -0.53 -5.29 -16.48
C PHE A 196 0.34 -6.53 -16.71
N THR A 197 1.65 -6.32 -16.67
CA THR A 197 2.68 -7.36 -16.50
C THR A 197 3.88 -6.73 -15.78
N SER A 198 4.48 -7.46 -14.84
CA SER A 198 5.64 -6.99 -14.08
C SER A 198 6.86 -6.69 -14.97
N GLU A 199 6.99 -7.37 -16.11
CA GLU A 199 8.08 -7.18 -17.08
C GLU A 199 8.19 -5.72 -17.54
N LYS A 200 7.06 -4.99 -17.63
CA LYS A 200 7.06 -3.56 -18.01
C LYS A 200 7.72 -2.66 -16.97
N PHE A 201 7.93 -3.13 -15.75
CA PHE A 201 8.48 -2.38 -14.62
C PHE A 201 9.94 -2.76 -14.28
N ASN A 202 10.70 -3.28 -15.26
CA ASN A 202 12.15 -3.45 -15.17
C ASN A 202 12.63 -4.24 -13.92
N ASN A 203 11.91 -5.29 -13.54
CA ASN A 203 12.22 -6.17 -12.40
C ASN A 203 12.21 -5.48 -11.03
N PHE A 204 11.52 -4.37 -10.87
CA PHE A 204 11.20 -3.84 -9.54
C PHE A 204 10.21 -4.77 -8.82
N PRO A 205 10.25 -4.85 -7.48
CA PRO A 205 9.15 -5.44 -6.73
C PRO A 205 7.87 -4.63 -6.96
N ILE A 206 6.76 -5.33 -7.17
CA ILE A 206 5.47 -4.72 -7.50
C ILE A 206 4.46 -4.97 -6.41
N LEU A 207 3.98 -3.89 -5.81
CA LEU A 207 2.85 -3.92 -4.89
C LEU A 207 1.54 -3.72 -5.63
N ILE A 208 0.54 -4.52 -5.28
CA ILE A 208 -0.83 -4.38 -5.76
C ILE A 208 -1.76 -4.09 -4.57
N GLY A 209 -2.48 -2.97 -4.67
CA GLY A 209 -3.47 -2.54 -3.69
C GLY A 209 -4.88 -2.44 -4.29
N THR A 210 -5.46 -3.57 -4.75
CA THR A 210 -6.83 -3.60 -5.30
C THR A 210 -7.90 -3.91 -4.26
N SER A 211 -7.51 -4.27 -3.04
CA SER A 211 -8.42 -4.73 -1.98
C SER A 211 -9.53 -3.73 -1.68
N LYS A 212 -10.78 -4.18 -1.79
CA LYS A 212 -12.03 -3.46 -1.53
C LYS A 212 -12.20 -2.15 -2.31
N LYS A 213 -11.41 -1.91 -3.37
CA LYS A 213 -11.50 -0.69 -4.20
C LYS A 213 -12.85 -0.59 -4.91
N SER A 214 -13.35 0.65 -5.06
CA SER A 214 -14.68 0.93 -5.64
C SER A 214 -14.84 0.41 -7.07
N PHE A 215 -13.81 0.48 -7.91
CA PHE A 215 -13.87 -0.03 -9.27
C PHE A 215 -14.17 -1.54 -9.34
N LEU A 216 -13.70 -2.35 -8.37
CA LEU A 216 -14.05 -3.76 -8.28
C LEU A 216 -15.52 -3.95 -7.95
N GLY A 217 -16.06 -3.11 -7.04
CA GLY A 217 -17.48 -3.13 -6.70
C GLY A 217 -18.38 -2.80 -7.91
N GLU A 218 -17.99 -1.81 -8.69
CA GLU A 218 -18.74 -1.44 -9.91
C GLU A 218 -18.71 -2.55 -10.98
N ILE A 219 -17.53 -3.16 -11.23
CA ILE A 219 -17.40 -4.28 -12.18
C ILE A 219 -18.24 -5.48 -11.76
N SER A 220 -18.28 -5.79 -10.46
CA SER A 220 -19.02 -6.94 -9.92
C SER A 220 -20.51 -6.64 -9.65
N ASN A 221 -20.97 -5.41 -9.92
CA ASN A 221 -22.29 -4.92 -9.54
C ASN A 221 -22.56 -5.08 -8.03
N ASN A 222 -21.50 -4.93 -7.21
CA ASN A 222 -21.55 -5.12 -5.77
C ASN A 222 -21.10 -3.84 -5.06
N LYS A 223 -22.07 -3.05 -4.61
CA LYS A 223 -21.82 -1.75 -3.98
C LYS A 223 -21.34 -1.85 -2.54
N ASP A 224 -21.70 -2.95 -1.86
CA ASP A 224 -21.30 -3.18 -0.47
C ASP A 224 -19.81 -3.52 -0.39
N ILE A 225 -19.10 -2.87 0.53
CA ILE A 225 -17.64 -2.99 0.68
C ILE A 225 -17.26 -4.37 1.21
N ASP A 226 -18.01 -4.91 2.15
CA ASP A 226 -17.72 -6.20 2.76
C ASP A 226 -17.87 -7.35 1.77
N SER A 227 -18.77 -7.18 0.81
CA SER A 227 -18.99 -8.16 -0.26
C SER A 227 -17.95 -8.10 -1.39
N ARG A 228 -16.88 -7.29 -1.26
CA ARG A 228 -15.78 -7.20 -2.24
C ARG A 228 -14.59 -8.08 -1.89
N THR A 229 -14.65 -8.87 -0.82
CA THR A 229 -13.52 -9.72 -0.39
C THR A 229 -13.12 -10.72 -1.47
N GLU A 230 -14.08 -11.48 -2.00
CA GLU A 230 -13.82 -12.53 -2.99
C GLU A 230 -13.24 -11.95 -4.29
N ILE A 231 -13.82 -10.86 -4.78
CA ILE A 231 -13.33 -10.24 -6.03
C ILE A 231 -11.97 -9.55 -5.82
N SER A 232 -11.69 -9.05 -4.62
CA SER A 232 -10.38 -8.52 -4.27
C SER A 232 -9.30 -9.60 -4.31
N ILE A 233 -9.62 -10.78 -3.76
CA ILE A 233 -8.74 -11.95 -3.79
C ILE A 233 -8.54 -12.43 -5.24
N ALA A 234 -9.62 -12.56 -6.01
CA ALA A 234 -9.55 -12.96 -7.41
C ALA A 234 -8.67 -12.01 -8.25
N SER A 235 -8.86 -10.69 -8.08
CA SER A 235 -8.03 -9.67 -8.73
C SER A 235 -6.55 -9.78 -8.33
N ALA A 236 -6.26 -9.97 -7.06
CA ALA A 236 -4.88 -10.10 -6.56
C ALA A 236 -4.21 -11.37 -7.12
N LEU A 237 -4.92 -12.49 -7.19
CA LEU A 237 -4.42 -13.74 -7.77
C LEU A 237 -4.16 -13.64 -9.29
N ASP A 238 -5.03 -12.95 -10.03
CA ASP A 238 -4.78 -12.72 -11.47
C ASP A 238 -3.53 -11.85 -11.66
N LEU A 239 -3.38 -10.78 -10.88
CA LEU A 239 -2.20 -9.91 -10.95
C LEU A 239 -0.92 -10.61 -10.44
N LYS A 240 -1.02 -11.57 -9.50
CA LYS A 240 0.08 -12.48 -9.13
C LYS A 240 0.57 -13.26 -10.33
N ASN A 241 -0.34 -13.86 -11.11
CA ASN A 241 0.00 -14.61 -12.31
C ASN A 241 0.65 -13.75 -13.39
N LYS A 242 0.42 -12.43 -13.35
CA LYS A 242 1.05 -11.43 -14.22
C LYS A 242 2.35 -10.84 -13.62
N GLY A 243 2.84 -11.40 -12.50
CA GLY A 243 4.15 -11.12 -11.92
C GLY A 243 4.18 -10.13 -10.77
N ALA A 244 3.03 -9.68 -10.24
CA ALA A 244 3.01 -8.95 -8.97
C ALA A 244 3.49 -9.86 -7.83
N ASN A 245 4.18 -9.27 -6.83
CA ASN A 245 4.80 -10.05 -5.77
C ASN A 245 4.48 -9.56 -4.34
N ILE A 246 3.90 -8.37 -4.19
CA ILE A 246 3.47 -7.80 -2.90
C ILE A 246 1.98 -7.46 -2.99
N PHE A 247 1.18 -7.87 -2.01
CA PHE A 247 -0.28 -7.74 -2.02
C PHE A 247 -0.77 -7.04 -0.75
N ARG A 248 -1.25 -5.80 -0.91
CA ARG A 248 -1.81 -4.99 0.17
C ARG A 248 -3.31 -5.27 0.32
N MET A 249 -3.70 -5.89 1.43
CA MET A 249 -5.03 -6.49 1.61
C MET A 249 -5.66 -6.10 2.96
N HIS A 250 -6.98 -5.81 2.96
CA HIS A 250 -7.78 -5.73 4.19
C HIS A 250 -7.94 -7.13 4.82
N ASP A 251 -8.34 -8.11 4.00
CA ASP A 251 -8.51 -9.49 4.42
C ASP A 251 -7.18 -10.29 4.33
N ALA A 252 -6.10 -9.71 4.88
CA ALA A 252 -4.74 -10.22 4.72
C ALA A 252 -4.56 -11.64 5.28
N ILE A 253 -5.22 -11.97 6.39
CA ILE A 253 -5.18 -13.31 7.00
C ILE A 253 -5.75 -14.36 6.04
N LEU A 254 -6.92 -14.08 5.46
CA LEU A 254 -7.56 -14.97 4.49
C LEU A 254 -6.71 -15.11 3.24
N PHE A 255 -6.24 -13.98 2.69
CA PHE A 255 -5.40 -14.00 1.50
C PHE A 255 -4.09 -14.76 1.73
N LYS A 256 -3.43 -14.60 2.89
CA LYS A 256 -2.20 -15.33 3.24
C LYS A 256 -2.43 -16.83 3.28
N LYS A 257 -3.54 -17.30 3.86
CA LYS A 257 -3.92 -18.72 3.86
C LYS A 257 -4.09 -19.27 2.44
N ILE A 258 -4.78 -18.51 1.57
CA ILE A 258 -5.03 -18.92 0.19
C ILE A 258 -3.72 -19.00 -0.59
N ILE A 259 -2.87 -17.95 -0.51
CA ILE A 259 -1.64 -17.91 -1.27
C ILE A 259 -0.64 -18.98 -0.81
N SER A 260 -0.56 -19.23 0.50
CA SER A 260 0.27 -20.29 1.08
C SER A 260 -0.19 -21.68 0.63
N TYR A 261 -1.50 -21.91 0.52
CA TYR A 261 -2.03 -23.16 -0.03
C TYR A 261 -1.64 -23.34 -1.50
N LEU A 262 -1.76 -22.29 -2.31
CA LEU A 262 -1.38 -22.35 -3.72
C LEU A 262 0.12 -22.61 -3.92
N ASP A 263 0.97 -22.11 -3.02
CA ASP A 263 2.41 -22.36 -3.06
C ASP A 263 2.79 -23.82 -2.75
N LEU A 264 1.97 -24.53 -1.98
CA LEU A 264 2.15 -25.96 -1.72
C LEU A 264 1.81 -26.85 -2.93
N LEU A 265 1.09 -26.31 -3.92
CA LEU A 265 0.69 -27.03 -5.12
C LEU A 265 1.65 -26.83 -6.31
N GLN A 266 2.64 -25.95 -6.17
CA GLN A 266 3.66 -25.64 -7.17
C GLN A 266 4.99 -26.32 -6.85
#